data_e2dd63b3b2d6c809d81fbb4eac8f01f8
#
_entry.id   e2dd63b3b2d6c809d81fbb4eac8f01f8
#
_cell.length_a   1.000
_cell.length_b   1.000
_cell.length_c   1.000
_cell.angle_alpha   90.00
_cell.angle_beta   90.00
_cell.angle_gamma   90.00
#
_symmetry.space_group_name_H-M   'P 1'
#
loop_
_entity.id
_entity.type
_entity.pdbx_description
1 polymer ?
#
loop_
_entity_poly.entity_id
_entity_poly.type
_entity_poly.pdbx_seq_one_letter_code
_entity_poly.pdbx_strand_id
1 'polypeptide(L)'
;MIKITIVTCTFNAEHELQRTLDSVFKQSYADIEHLIIDGLSTDRSIEIAQAYKQHSDEAETGHEILVCSERDKGLYDAMNKGILKATGDYIVFLNAGDTFPLETTLEHIAHSIGDGEALPGVIYGDTNVVNDDGHLLHRRRLQPPEKLTWR
;
A
#
# COMPACT_ATOMS: atom_id res chain seq x y z
N MET A 1 -5.04 -10.82 15.42
CA MET A 1 -5.40 -9.65 14.58
C MET A 1 -4.86 -9.97 13.20
N ILE A 2 -5.50 -9.52 12.13
CA ILE A 2 -5.06 -9.80 10.75
C ILE A 2 -3.94 -8.83 10.40
N LYS A 3 -2.76 -9.32 10.08
CA LYS A 3 -1.65 -8.48 9.63
C LYS A 3 -1.80 -8.16 8.14
N ILE A 4 -1.78 -6.87 7.80
CA ILE A 4 -1.91 -6.40 6.42
C ILE A 4 -0.54 -5.87 5.94
N THR A 5 0.00 -6.49 4.89
CA THR A 5 1.18 -5.98 4.20
C THR A 5 0.77 -5.01 3.11
N ILE A 6 1.28 -3.79 3.17
CA ILE A 6 1.17 -2.80 2.09
C ILE A 6 2.49 -2.85 1.30
N VAL A 7 2.39 -3.00 -0.01
CA VAL A 7 3.55 -2.96 -0.91
C VAL A 7 3.48 -1.70 -1.74
N THR A 8 4.41 -0.77 -1.52
CA THR A 8 4.58 0.44 -2.31
C THR A 8 5.78 0.28 -3.24
N CYS A 9 5.53 0.13 -4.54
CA CYS A 9 6.57 0.15 -5.55
C CYS A 9 6.86 1.59 -5.97
N THR A 10 8.15 1.96 -6.05
CA THR A 10 8.59 3.31 -6.43
C THR A 10 9.81 3.27 -7.34
N PHE A 11 9.85 4.19 -8.29
CA PHE A 11 11.01 4.46 -9.13
C PHE A 11 10.96 5.89 -9.65
N ASN A 12 11.91 6.74 -9.22
CA ASN A 12 11.98 8.17 -9.56
C ASN A 12 10.63 8.89 -9.35
N ALA A 13 10.06 8.76 -8.15
CA ALA A 13 8.73 9.26 -7.80
C ALA A 13 8.79 10.25 -6.61
N GLU A 14 9.81 11.10 -6.52
CA GLU A 14 10.02 12.04 -5.40
C GLU A 14 8.84 13.00 -5.18
N HIS A 15 8.08 13.31 -6.23
CA HIS A 15 6.94 14.23 -6.14
C HIS A 15 5.65 13.55 -5.68
N GLU A 16 5.50 12.25 -5.92
CA GLU A 16 4.27 11.48 -5.67
C GLU A 16 4.36 10.62 -4.40
N LEU A 17 5.56 10.15 -4.05
CA LEU A 17 5.76 9.15 -3.00
C LEU A 17 5.28 9.63 -1.63
N GLN A 18 5.57 10.89 -1.27
CA GLN A 18 5.24 11.41 0.06
C GLN A 18 3.75 11.27 0.39
N ARG A 19 2.86 11.60 -0.54
CA ARG A 19 1.40 11.51 -0.32
C ARG A 19 0.94 10.08 -0.06
N THR A 20 1.57 9.09 -0.70
CA THR A 20 1.29 7.67 -0.45
C THR A 20 1.69 7.29 0.96
N LEU A 21 2.92 7.61 1.36
CA LEU A 21 3.46 7.31 2.68
C LEU A 21 2.65 7.97 3.80
N ASP A 22 2.24 9.22 3.62
CA ASP A 22 1.40 9.96 4.56
C ASP A 22 0.02 9.29 4.73
N SER A 23 -0.55 8.74 3.65
CA SER A 23 -1.85 8.06 3.71
C SER A 23 -1.78 6.73 4.46
N VAL A 24 -0.63 6.06 4.43
CA VAL A 24 -0.36 4.86 5.25
C VAL A 24 -0.08 5.23 6.70
N PHE A 25 0.76 6.25 6.92
CA PHE A 25 1.09 6.72 8.27
C PHE A 25 -0.13 7.05 9.11
N LYS A 26 -1.15 7.65 8.49
CA LYS A 26 -2.40 8.06 9.15
C LYS A 26 -3.40 6.93 9.39
N GLN A 27 -3.12 5.70 8.94
CA GLN A 27 -4.06 4.60 9.17
C GLN A 27 -4.16 4.30 10.68
N SER A 28 -5.40 4.20 11.16
CA SER A 28 -5.70 3.86 12.56
C SER A 28 -5.49 2.38 12.89
N TYR A 29 -5.40 1.53 11.87
CA TYR A 29 -5.11 0.11 12.02
C TYR A 29 -3.65 -0.12 12.40
N ALA A 30 -3.40 -0.88 13.49
CA ALA A 30 -2.06 -1.00 14.06
C ALA A 30 -1.20 -2.12 13.45
N ASP A 31 -1.84 -3.22 12.97
CA ASP A 31 -1.11 -4.42 12.52
C ASP A 31 -0.75 -4.33 11.02
N ILE A 32 0.12 -3.36 10.72
CA ILE A 32 0.57 -3.01 9.37
C ILE A 32 2.05 -3.37 9.20
N GLU A 33 2.34 -4.09 8.11
CA GLU A 33 3.67 -4.17 7.52
C GLU A 33 3.68 -3.32 6.25
N HIS A 34 4.60 -2.36 6.13
CA HIS A 34 4.74 -1.52 4.94
C HIS A 34 6.08 -1.76 4.26
N LEU A 35 6.05 -2.40 3.10
CA LEU A 35 7.22 -2.69 2.27
C LEU A 35 7.34 -1.65 1.17
N ILE A 36 8.39 -0.84 1.19
CA ILE A 36 8.70 0.13 0.15
C ILE A 36 9.78 -0.49 -0.73
N ILE A 37 9.42 -0.81 -1.98
CA ILE A 37 10.28 -1.48 -2.96
C ILE A 37 10.69 -0.45 -4.01
N ASP A 38 11.94 0.01 -3.90
CA ASP A 38 12.52 1.01 -4.77
C ASP A 38 13.39 0.37 -5.87
N GLY A 39 13.16 0.76 -7.13
CA GLY A 39 13.83 0.24 -8.32
C GLY A 39 15.21 0.83 -8.59
N LEU A 40 15.98 1.26 -7.57
CA LEU A 40 17.22 2.06 -7.66
C LEU A 40 16.94 3.47 -8.22
N SER A 41 16.05 4.20 -7.56
CA SER A 41 15.80 5.61 -7.87
C SER A 41 17.07 6.45 -7.78
N THR A 42 17.17 7.45 -8.67
CA THR A 42 18.28 8.40 -8.74
C THR A 42 17.89 9.80 -8.26
N ASP A 43 16.60 9.99 -7.95
CA ASP A 43 16.03 11.17 -7.31
C ASP A 43 15.99 11.01 -5.79
N ARG A 44 15.18 11.81 -5.11
CA ARG A 44 15.05 11.79 -3.65
C ARG A 44 14.09 10.72 -3.11
N SER A 45 13.57 9.82 -3.95
CA SER A 45 12.59 8.80 -3.51
C SER A 45 13.09 7.97 -2.33
N ILE A 46 14.35 7.51 -2.36
CA ILE A 46 14.90 6.69 -1.29
C ILE A 46 15.09 7.48 0.02
N GLU A 47 15.48 8.76 -0.08
CA GLU A 47 15.61 9.64 1.09
C GLU A 47 14.25 9.86 1.76
N ILE A 48 13.20 10.08 0.96
CA ILE A 48 11.81 10.24 1.42
C ILE A 48 11.33 8.97 2.14
N ALA A 49 11.59 7.80 1.56
CA ALA A 49 11.21 6.52 2.16
C ALA A 49 11.91 6.27 3.51
N GLN A 50 13.20 6.60 3.61
CA GLN A 50 13.97 6.46 4.84
C GLN A 50 13.52 7.45 5.93
N ALA A 51 13.24 8.70 5.57
CA ALA A 51 12.70 9.71 6.48
C ALA A 51 11.32 9.30 7.02
N TYR A 52 10.47 8.76 6.17
CA TYR A 52 9.17 8.22 6.57
C TYR A 52 9.32 7.08 7.59
N LYS A 53 10.22 6.11 7.34
CA LYS A 53 10.48 5.03 8.27
C LYS A 53 10.90 5.58 9.64
N GLN A 54 11.89 6.49 9.66
CA GLN A 54 12.36 7.11 10.90
C GLN A 54 11.22 7.84 11.64
N HIS A 55 10.41 8.62 10.92
CA HIS A 55 9.27 9.32 11.50
C HIS A 55 8.24 8.38 12.11
N SER A 56 7.95 7.25 11.47
CA SER A 56 7.03 6.24 12.00
C SER A 56 7.57 5.55 13.25
N ASP A 57 8.87 5.23 13.26
CA ASP A 57 9.55 4.65 14.43
C ASP A 57 9.51 5.63 15.61
N GLU A 58 9.77 6.94 15.38
CA GLU A 58 9.74 7.99 16.42
C GLU A 58 8.31 8.27 16.94
N ALA A 59 7.31 8.14 16.10
CA ALA A 59 5.90 8.33 16.46
C ALA A 59 5.27 7.10 17.13
N GLU A 60 6.02 6.00 17.24
CA GLU A 60 5.56 4.73 17.84
C GLU A 60 4.22 4.24 17.22
N THR A 61 4.08 4.35 15.90
CA THR A 61 2.83 3.96 15.20
C THR A 61 2.50 2.48 15.35
N GLY A 62 3.49 1.64 15.66
CA GLY A 62 3.37 0.18 15.65
C GLY A 62 3.51 -0.44 14.26
N HIS A 63 3.63 0.38 13.21
CA HIS A 63 3.81 -0.12 11.85
C HIS A 63 5.23 -0.67 11.63
N GLU A 64 5.33 -1.85 11.06
CA GLU A 64 6.61 -2.44 10.67
C GLU A 64 7.00 -1.95 9.26
N ILE A 65 8.03 -1.10 9.14
CA ILE A 65 8.41 -0.49 7.86
C ILE A 65 9.74 -1.05 7.38
N LEU A 66 9.75 -1.58 6.15
CA LEU A 66 10.95 -2.05 5.46
C LEU A 66 11.14 -1.28 4.14
N VAL A 67 12.31 -0.69 3.97
CA VAL A 67 12.72 -0.01 2.73
C VAL A 67 13.78 -0.86 2.04
N CYS A 68 13.51 -1.28 0.80
CA CYS A 68 14.40 -2.06 -0.04
C CYS A 68 14.64 -1.31 -1.36
N SER A 69 15.91 -1.01 -1.66
CA SER A 69 16.30 -0.38 -2.93
C SER A 69 17.22 -1.33 -3.69
N GLU A 70 16.73 -1.84 -4.80
CA GLU A 70 17.49 -2.75 -5.67
C GLU A 70 16.93 -2.71 -7.10
N ARG A 71 17.80 -2.96 -8.08
CA ARG A 71 17.39 -2.96 -9.49
C ARG A 71 16.25 -3.95 -9.72
N ASP A 72 15.24 -3.50 -10.43
CA ASP A 72 14.14 -4.33 -10.94
C ASP A 72 14.03 -4.28 -12.47
N LYS A 73 13.14 -5.10 -12.99
CA LYS A 73 12.79 -5.18 -14.42
C LYS A 73 11.45 -4.48 -14.72
N GLY A 74 11.06 -3.54 -13.87
CA GLY A 74 9.81 -2.80 -13.94
C GLY A 74 8.84 -3.16 -12.82
N LEU A 75 7.68 -2.49 -12.84
CA LEU A 75 6.69 -2.52 -11.77
C LEU A 75 6.34 -3.94 -11.28
N TYR A 76 6.06 -4.87 -12.18
CA TYR A 76 5.65 -6.22 -11.79
C TYR A 76 6.77 -7.02 -11.12
N ASP A 77 8.04 -6.75 -11.46
CA ASP A 77 9.18 -7.37 -10.78
C ASP A 77 9.31 -6.81 -9.35
N ALA A 78 9.13 -5.50 -9.18
CA ALA A 78 9.08 -4.86 -7.86
C ALA A 78 7.92 -5.41 -7.01
N MET A 79 6.71 -5.56 -7.59
CA MET A 79 5.56 -6.18 -6.91
C MET A 79 5.86 -7.62 -6.48
N ASN A 80 6.49 -8.44 -7.34
CA ASN A 80 6.88 -9.80 -7.00
C ASN A 80 7.89 -9.85 -5.84
N LYS A 81 8.85 -8.92 -5.81
CA LYS A 81 9.79 -8.78 -4.68
C LYS A 81 9.05 -8.45 -3.39
N GLY A 82 8.05 -7.57 -3.46
CA GLY A 82 7.17 -7.25 -2.34
C GLY A 82 6.43 -8.49 -1.83
N ILE A 83 5.82 -9.28 -2.72
CA ILE A 83 5.14 -10.54 -2.36
C ILE A 83 6.08 -11.51 -1.63
N LEU A 84 7.32 -11.66 -2.13
CA LEU A 84 8.29 -12.58 -1.53
C LEU A 84 8.80 -12.13 -0.14
N LYS A 85 8.67 -10.85 0.18
CA LYS A 85 9.10 -10.28 1.46
C LYS A 85 7.94 -10.12 2.45
N ALA A 86 6.70 -10.10 1.97
CA ALA A 86 5.51 -9.92 2.78
C ALA A 86 5.34 -11.03 3.83
N THR A 87 5.01 -10.63 5.04
CA THR A 87 4.74 -11.55 6.17
C THR A 87 3.31 -11.46 6.69
N GLY A 88 2.51 -10.54 6.15
CA GLY A 88 1.10 -10.37 6.53
C GLY A 88 0.18 -11.43 5.95
N ASP A 89 -1.00 -11.53 6.51
CA ASP A 89 -2.07 -12.44 6.06
C ASP A 89 -2.66 -12.00 4.72
N TYR A 90 -2.66 -10.69 4.45
CA TYR A 90 -3.15 -10.07 3.21
C TYR A 90 -2.15 -9.06 2.68
N ILE A 91 -2.10 -8.93 1.35
CA ILE A 91 -1.26 -7.97 0.65
C ILE A 91 -2.12 -6.95 -0.09
N VAL A 92 -1.81 -5.67 0.08
CA VAL A 92 -2.38 -4.55 -0.67
C VAL A 92 -1.26 -3.86 -1.44
N PHE A 93 -1.43 -3.71 -2.75
CA PHE A 93 -0.53 -2.88 -3.55
C PHE A 93 -1.03 -1.44 -3.58
N LEU A 94 -0.20 -0.53 -3.08
CA LEU A 94 -0.44 0.91 -3.06
C LEU A 94 0.79 1.60 -3.66
N ASN A 95 0.81 1.74 -5.00
CA ASN A 95 1.99 2.28 -5.69
C ASN A 95 2.21 3.76 -5.37
N ALA A 96 3.44 4.25 -5.59
CA ALA A 96 3.74 5.67 -5.42
C ALA A 96 2.77 6.54 -6.23
N GLY A 97 2.11 7.47 -5.54
CA GLY A 97 1.04 8.32 -6.07
C GLY A 97 -0.38 7.91 -5.67
N ASP A 98 -0.63 6.63 -5.38
CA ASP A 98 -1.91 6.16 -4.88
C ASP A 98 -2.04 6.42 -3.36
N THR A 99 -3.26 6.61 -2.87
CA THR A 99 -3.52 6.89 -1.45
C THR A 99 -4.75 6.15 -0.93
N PHE A 100 -4.74 5.83 0.35
CA PHE A 100 -5.96 5.44 1.04
C PHE A 100 -6.86 6.67 1.24
N PRO A 101 -8.17 6.57 0.97
CA PRO A 101 -9.07 7.73 1.03
C PRO A 101 -9.44 8.14 2.46
N LEU A 102 -9.34 7.23 3.43
CA LEU A 102 -9.71 7.45 4.84
C LEU A 102 -8.63 6.88 5.77
N GLU A 103 -8.48 7.47 6.94
CA GLU A 103 -7.60 6.94 8.00
C GLU A 103 -8.06 5.58 8.54
N THR A 104 -9.33 5.23 8.36
CA THR A 104 -9.95 3.96 8.77
C THR A 104 -10.07 2.94 7.64
N THR A 105 -9.43 3.18 6.48
CA THR A 105 -9.60 2.28 5.30
C THR A 105 -9.15 0.86 5.63
N LEU A 106 -8.03 0.68 6.30
CA LEU A 106 -7.52 -0.65 6.64
C LEU A 106 -8.36 -1.34 7.74
N GLU A 107 -8.94 -0.58 8.67
CA GLU A 107 -9.92 -1.14 9.62
C GLU A 107 -11.15 -1.70 8.89
N HIS A 108 -11.66 -0.95 7.90
CA HIS A 108 -12.79 -1.44 7.10
C HIS A 108 -12.44 -2.68 6.30
N ILE A 109 -11.22 -2.76 5.74
CA ILE A 109 -10.73 -3.96 5.06
C ILE A 109 -10.65 -5.12 6.05
N ALA A 110 -9.99 -4.95 7.19
CA ALA A 110 -9.86 -5.99 8.21
C ALA A 110 -11.22 -6.47 8.72
N HIS A 111 -12.16 -5.54 8.93
CA HIS A 111 -13.53 -5.89 9.30
C HIS A 111 -14.27 -6.70 8.22
N SER A 112 -14.04 -6.36 6.95
CA SER A 112 -14.64 -7.09 5.81
C SER A 112 -14.06 -8.49 5.62
N ILE A 113 -12.85 -8.73 6.08
CA ILE A 113 -12.24 -10.07 6.12
C ILE A 113 -12.98 -10.95 7.14
N GLY A 114 -13.32 -10.35 8.30
CA GLY A 114 -13.95 -11.06 9.41
C GLY A 114 -12.96 -11.92 10.21
N ASP A 115 -13.50 -12.70 11.13
CA ASP A 115 -12.78 -13.59 12.04
C ASP A 115 -13.28 -15.05 11.97
N GLY A 116 -14.04 -15.37 10.93
CA GLY A 116 -14.64 -16.69 10.73
C GLY A 116 -13.62 -17.78 10.33
N GLU A 117 -14.07 -19.06 10.33
CA GLU A 117 -13.23 -20.18 9.93
C GLU A 117 -12.85 -20.17 8.44
N ALA A 118 -13.64 -19.52 7.58
CA ALA A 118 -13.42 -19.39 6.15
C ALA A 118 -13.15 -17.93 5.78
N LEU A 119 -11.89 -17.55 5.70
CA LEU A 119 -11.49 -16.21 5.29
C LEU A 119 -11.51 -16.05 3.75
N PRO A 120 -11.90 -14.88 3.21
CA PRO A 120 -11.87 -14.64 1.77
C PRO A 120 -10.42 -14.66 1.26
N GLY A 121 -10.17 -15.32 0.13
CA GLY A 121 -8.85 -15.33 -0.51
C GLY A 121 -8.51 -14.03 -1.24
N VAL A 122 -9.52 -13.25 -1.63
CA VAL A 122 -9.38 -11.95 -2.33
C VAL A 122 -10.45 -10.99 -1.85
N ILE A 123 -10.05 -9.76 -1.59
CA ILE A 123 -10.93 -8.64 -1.29
C ILE A 123 -10.68 -7.56 -2.34
N TYR A 124 -11.74 -6.93 -2.78
CA TYR A 124 -11.65 -5.83 -3.74
C TYR A 124 -12.65 -4.74 -3.39
N GLY A 125 -12.36 -3.53 -3.81
CA GLY A 125 -13.19 -2.36 -3.58
C GLY A 125 -13.16 -1.39 -4.77
N ASP A 126 -13.94 -0.33 -4.66
CA ASP A 126 -13.96 0.75 -5.65
C ASP A 126 -12.67 1.54 -5.62
N THR A 127 -12.27 2.05 -6.80
CA THR A 127 -11.15 2.97 -6.95
C THR A 127 -11.65 4.30 -7.51
N ASN A 128 -11.29 5.38 -6.86
CA ASN A 128 -11.52 6.73 -7.35
C ASN A 128 -10.28 7.23 -8.09
N VAL A 129 -10.50 7.92 -9.22
CA VAL A 129 -9.46 8.69 -9.89
C VAL A 129 -9.61 10.13 -9.46
N VAL A 130 -8.55 10.69 -8.89
CA VAL A 130 -8.49 12.06 -8.37
C VAL A 130 -7.41 12.86 -9.10
N ASN A 131 -7.52 14.18 -9.11
CA ASN A 131 -6.44 15.05 -9.55
C ASN A 131 -5.38 15.23 -8.44
N ASP A 132 -4.34 16.01 -8.73
CA ASP A 132 -3.24 16.26 -7.78
C ASP A 132 -3.69 16.98 -6.49
N ASP A 133 -4.79 17.71 -6.54
CA ASP A 133 -5.42 18.36 -5.37
C ASP A 133 -6.34 17.43 -4.58
N GLY A 134 -6.47 16.16 -4.99
CA GLY A 134 -7.34 15.16 -4.34
C GLY A 134 -8.82 15.26 -4.72
N HIS A 135 -9.20 16.12 -5.68
CA HIS A 135 -10.59 16.21 -6.14
C HIS A 135 -10.95 15.04 -7.02
N LEU A 136 -12.12 14.45 -6.76
CA LEU A 136 -12.66 13.33 -7.54
C LEU A 136 -12.89 13.75 -8.99
N LEU A 137 -12.21 13.08 -9.92
CA LEU A 137 -12.45 13.20 -11.36
C LEU A 137 -13.53 12.23 -11.81
N HIS A 138 -13.38 10.96 -11.48
CA HIS A 138 -14.36 9.91 -11.76
C HIS A 138 -14.05 8.65 -10.96
N ARG A 139 -15.02 7.76 -10.82
CA ARG A 139 -14.78 6.38 -10.39
C ARG A 139 -14.15 5.58 -11.53
N ARG A 140 -13.31 4.61 -11.18
CA ARG A 140 -12.72 3.72 -12.17
C ARG A 140 -13.84 3.01 -12.96
N ARG A 141 -13.74 3.01 -14.29
CA ARG A 141 -14.82 2.48 -15.17
C ARG A 141 -15.01 0.96 -15.08
N LEU A 142 -13.96 0.23 -14.73
CA LEU A 142 -14.02 -1.22 -14.56
C LEU A 142 -14.36 -1.50 -13.09
N GLN A 143 -15.64 -1.74 -12.84
CA GLN A 143 -16.07 -2.25 -11.53
C GLN A 143 -15.67 -3.72 -11.42
N PRO A 144 -15.18 -4.14 -10.24
CA PRO A 144 -14.95 -5.55 -10.00
C PRO A 144 -16.29 -6.31 -10.11
N PRO A 145 -16.28 -7.58 -10.56
CA PRO A 145 -17.49 -8.37 -10.62
C PRO A 145 -18.02 -8.64 -9.20
N GLU A 146 -19.34 -8.70 -9.05
CA GLU A 146 -19.95 -9.04 -7.74
C GLU A 146 -19.47 -10.38 -7.19
N LYS A 147 -18.99 -11.25 -8.06
CA LYS A 147 -18.46 -12.56 -7.69
C LYS A 147 -17.29 -12.94 -8.59
N LEU A 148 -16.11 -13.15 -7.99
CA LEU A 148 -14.96 -13.70 -8.72
C LEU A 148 -15.23 -15.17 -9.05
N THR A 149 -15.13 -15.49 -10.34
CA THR A 149 -15.20 -16.88 -10.82
C THR A 149 -13.93 -17.18 -11.62
N TRP A 150 -13.26 -18.28 -11.29
CA TRP A 150 -12.16 -18.81 -12.10
C TRP A 150 -12.76 -19.47 -13.35
N ARG A 151 -12.30 -19.10 -14.51
CA ARG A 151 -12.59 -19.81 -15.76
C ARG A 151 -11.36 -20.57 -16.22
#